data_6815e0676be8da9d182392c42f09cd21
#
_entry.id   6815e0676be8da9d182392c42f09cd21
#
_cell.length_a   1.000
_cell.length_b   1.000
_cell.length_c   1.000
_cell.angle_alpha   90.00
_cell.angle_beta   90.00
_cell.angle_gamma   90.00
#
_symmetry.space_group_name_H-M   'P 1'
#
loop_
_entity.id
_entity.type
_entity.pdbx_description
1 polymer ?
#
loop_
_entity_poly.entity_id
_entity_poly.type
_entity_poly.pdbx_seq_one_letter_code
_entity_poly.pdbx_strand_id
1 'polypeptide(L)'
;MSGDSDGRLNPVPDPERMEVFIEAMTPPGPAHLQGLEQEALLAGVPIIRPQTQNLIRFFLTMNRPARILEIGTAVGFSALFMQHYAPEGCRILTIEKDHERAAAARGNFIKYDRGTAAGGKKTGIELMEGDAAQVLQEIREDASFDLVFMDAAKGQYIRFLPDAVRLLSPGGILITDNILQEGEILSSRFAVTRRNRTIHARMRAYIRALMEEPRLETLLLPTGDGAAVSLKKK
;
A
#
# COMPACT_ATOMS: atom_id res chain seq x y z
N MET A 1 41.71 -12.27 -39.29
CA MET A 1 41.68 -11.85 -37.90
C MET A 1 40.21 -11.82 -37.46
N SER A 2 39.77 -12.93 -36.94
CA SER A 2 38.40 -13.15 -36.46
C SER A 2 38.32 -12.64 -35.02
N GLY A 3 37.59 -11.55 -34.83
CA GLY A 3 37.24 -11.06 -33.48
C GLY A 3 36.12 -11.93 -32.90
N ASP A 4 36.42 -12.64 -31.84
CA ASP A 4 35.49 -13.33 -31.01
C ASP A 4 34.51 -12.32 -30.38
N SER A 5 33.30 -12.23 -30.93
CA SER A 5 32.17 -11.63 -30.22
C SER A 5 31.60 -12.68 -29.28
N ASP A 6 32.17 -12.78 -28.08
CA ASP A 6 31.64 -13.56 -27.00
C ASP A 6 30.26 -12.98 -26.59
N GLY A 7 29.22 -13.49 -27.22
CA GLY A 7 27.82 -13.13 -27.00
C GLY A 7 27.30 -13.68 -25.67
N ARG A 8 28.01 -13.41 -24.58
CA ARG A 8 27.47 -13.66 -23.23
C ARG A 8 26.34 -12.69 -22.99
N LEU A 9 25.13 -13.17 -23.21
CA LEU A 9 23.96 -12.54 -22.61
C LEU A 9 24.28 -12.44 -21.10
N ASN A 10 24.36 -11.20 -20.60
CA ASN A 10 24.45 -11.02 -19.14
C ASN A 10 23.31 -11.81 -18.51
N PRO A 11 23.58 -12.75 -17.60
CA PRO A 11 22.54 -13.54 -16.98
C PRO A 11 21.53 -12.57 -16.33
N VAL A 12 20.25 -12.77 -16.61
CA VAL A 12 19.19 -12.02 -15.92
C VAL A 12 19.42 -12.22 -14.43
N PRO A 13 19.55 -11.14 -13.65
CA PRO A 13 19.78 -11.28 -12.22
C PRO A 13 18.69 -12.16 -11.59
N ASP A 14 19.06 -13.04 -10.69
CA ASP A 14 18.14 -13.86 -9.92
C ASP A 14 17.23 -12.94 -9.08
N PRO A 15 15.90 -12.99 -9.26
CA PRO A 15 14.97 -12.12 -8.56
C PRO A 15 15.09 -12.21 -7.03
N GLU A 16 15.30 -13.42 -6.48
CA GLU A 16 15.46 -13.61 -5.03
C GLU A 16 16.73 -12.93 -4.51
N ARG A 17 17.83 -13.04 -5.23
CA ARG A 17 19.09 -12.37 -4.86
C ARG A 17 18.97 -10.86 -4.95
N MET A 18 18.24 -10.35 -5.94
CA MET A 18 17.97 -8.92 -6.05
C MET A 18 17.12 -8.43 -4.87
N GLU A 19 16.09 -9.17 -4.50
CA GLU A 19 15.22 -8.81 -3.39
C GLU A 19 16.01 -8.77 -2.07
N VAL A 20 16.78 -9.80 -1.77
CA VAL A 20 17.65 -9.85 -0.57
C VAL A 20 18.65 -8.69 -0.55
N PHE A 21 19.26 -8.37 -1.69
CA PHE A 21 20.20 -7.25 -1.77
C PHE A 21 19.51 -5.91 -1.50
N ILE A 22 18.34 -5.66 -2.12
CA ILE A 22 17.58 -4.41 -1.93
C ILE A 22 17.13 -4.30 -0.47
N GLU A 23 16.66 -5.39 0.13
CA GLU A 23 16.25 -5.41 1.53
C GLU A 23 17.42 -5.10 2.48
N ALA A 24 18.59 -5.70 2.24
CA ALA A 24 19.80 -5.42 3.01
C ALA A 24 20.30 -3.95 2.90
N MET A 25 20.03 -3.29 1.76
CA MET A 25 20.36 -1.89 1.53
C MET A 25 19.26 -0.93 2.04
N THR A 26 18.07 -1.44 2.35
CA THR A 26 16.95 -0.62 2.82
C THR A 26 17.13 -0.27 4.30
N PRO A 27 17.06 1.01 4.69
CA PRO A 27 17.12 1.39 6.10
C PRO A 27 15.95 0.73 6.88
N PRO A 28 16.21 0.27 8.10
CA PRO A 28 15.18 -0.36 8.92
C PRO A 28 14.01 0.60 9.20
N GLY A 29 12.85 0.02 9.46
CA GLY A 29 11.67 0.76 9.89
C GLY A 29 11.87 1.47 11.24
N PRO A 30 10.89 2.28 11.68
CA PRO A 30 10.99 3.03 12.93
C PRO A 30 11.20 2.10 14.14
N ALA A 31 12.23 2.34 14.92
CA ALA A 31 12.61 1.48 16.05
C ALA A 31 11.45 1.23 17.05
N HIS A 32 10.59 2.22 17.27
CA HIS A 32 9.44 2.09 18.17
C HIS A 32 8.32 1.20 17.62
N LEU A 33 8.28 0.91 16.31
CA LEU A 33 7.30 0.01 15.69
C LEU A 33 7.81 -1.42 15.54
N GLN A 34 9.10 -1.69 15.79
CA GLN A 34 9.68 -3.04 15.66
C GLN A 34 8.97 -4.07 16.55
N GLY A 35 8.54 -3.68 17.75
CA GLY A 35 7.77 -4.56 18.63
C GLY A 35 6.42 -4.94 18.03
N LEU A 36 5.70 -3.96 17.46
CA LEU A 36 4.43 -4.21 16.78
C LEU A 36 4.61 -5.08 15.53
N GLU A 37 5.66 -4.82 14.76
CA GLU A 37 6.01 -5.62 13.57
C GLU A 37 6.24 -7.08 13.94
N GLN A 38 7.04 -7.34 14.98
CA GLN A 38 7.30 -8.69 15.47
C GLN A 38 6.04 -9.37 16.04
N GLU A 39 5.25 -8.65 16.86
CA GLU A 39 3.99 -9.16 17.42
C GLU A 39 3.03 -9.58 16.29
N ALA A 40 2.89 -8.75 15.24
CA ALA A 40 2.03 -9.03 14.09
C ALA A 40 2.50 -10.26 13.29
N LEU A 41 3.80 -10.35 13.00
CA LEU A 41 4.40 -11.48 12.28
C LEU A 41 4.23 -12.80 13.05
N LEU A 42 4.46 -12.81 14.38
CA LEU A 42 4.26 -13.98 15.23
C LEU A 42 2.80 -14.42 15.30
N ALA A 43 1.87 -13.46 15.26
CA ALA A 43 0.44 -13.73 15.24
C ALA A 43 -0.09 -14.13 13.84
N GLY A 44 0.78 -14.16 12.81
CA GLY A 44 0.39 -14.45 11.44
C GLY A 44 -0.51 -13.37 10.82
N VAL A 45 -0.48 -12.14 11.35
CA VAL A 45 -1.19 -11.01 10.77
C VAL A 45 -0.35 -10.44 9.63
N PRO A 46 -0.88 -10.36 8.41
CA PRO A 46 -0.14 -9.77 7.30
C PRO A 46 0.05 -8.27 7.55
N ILE A 47 1.28 -7.82 7.45
CA ILE A 47 1.67 -6.40 7.46
C ILE A 47 2.43 -6.07 6.18
N ILE A 48 2.52 -4.78 5.85
CA ILE A 48 3.24 -4.32 4.67
C ILE A 48 4.71 -4.77 4.70
N ARG A 49 5.17 -5.35 3.60
CA ARG A 49 6.55 -5.84 3.44
C ARG A 49 7.56 -4.66 3.46
N PRO A 50 8.84 -4.91 3.79
CA PRO A 50 9.88 -3.87 3.82
C PRO A 50 9.97 -3.05 2.52
N GLN A 51 9.75 -3.70 1.37
CA GLN A 51 9.74 -3.05 0.06
C GLN A 51 8.59 -2.04 -0.06
N THR A 52 7.38 -2.41 0.39
CA THR A 52 6.21 -1.51 0.43
C THR A 52 6.41 -0.40 1.45
N GLN A 53 7.00 -0.70 2.61
CA GLN A 53 7.38 0.32 3.62
C GLN A 53 8.29 1.38 2.99
N ASN A 54 9.31 0.95 2.24
CA ASN A 54 10.25 1.84 1.57
C ASN A 54 9.57 2.71 0.50
N LEU A 55 8.67 2.10 -0.29
CA LEU A 55 7.88 2.81 -1.29
C LEU A 55 7.01 3.91 -0.65
N ILE A 56 6.26 3.57 0.40
CA ILE A 56 5.42 4.51 1.14
C ILE A 56 6.27 5.64 1.72
N ARG A 57 7.39 5.32 2.40
CA ARG A 57 8.31 6.33 2.95
C ARG A 57 8.82 7.29 1.89
N PHE A 58 9.20 6.80 0.71
CA PHE A 58 9.66 7.62 -0.40
C PHE A 58 8.58 8.63 -0.82
N PHE A 59 7.34 8.17 -1.04
CA PHE A 59 6.25 9.04 -1.47
C PHE A 59 5.78 10.00 -0.38
N LEU A 60 5.78 9.61 0.89
CA LEU A 60 5.49 10.52 2.00
C LEU A 60 6.51 11.67 2.08
N THR A 61 7.79 11.35 1.88
CA THR A 61 8.88 12.35 1.88
C THR A 61 8.78 13.29 0.68
N MET A 62 8.47 12.74 -0.49
CA MET A 62 8.39 13.49 -1.75
C MET A 62 7.14 14.38 -1.81
N ASN A 63 5.97 13.82 -1.53
CA ASN A 63 4.69 14.52 -1.71
C ASN A 63 4.26 15.34 -0.50
N ARG A 64 4.75 14.99 0.70
CA ARG A 64 4.38 15.66 1.97
C ARG A 64 2.87 15.82 2.13
N PRO A 65 2.07 14.73 2.10
CA PRO A 65 0.62 14.79 2.10
C PRO A 65 0.08 15.44 3.38
N ALA A 66 -0.93 16.29 3.25
CA ALA A 66 -1.67 16.83 4.38
C ALA A 66 -2.80 15.88 4.84
N ARG A 67 -3.35 15.09 3.92
CA ARG A 67 -4.41 14.11 4.21
C ARG A 67 -4.12 12.78 3.51
N ILE A 68 -4.19 11.70 4.27
CA ILE A 68 -3.98 10.33 3.80
C ILE A 68 -5.26 9.52 4.04
N LEU A 69 -5.67 8.73 3.05
CA LEU A 69 -6.71 7.72 3.18
C LEU A 69 -6.05 6.34 3.08
N GLU A 70 -6.31 5.49 4.07
CA GLU A 70 -5.91 4.09 4.04
C GLU A 70 -7.15 3.19 3.96
N ILE A 71 -7.13 2.24 3.04
CA ILE A 71 -8.18 1.24 2.86
C ILE A 71 -7.62 -0.12 3.25
N GLY A 72 -7.96 -0.57 4.46
CA GLY A 72 -7.40 -1.76 5.11
C GLY A 72 -6.42 -1.40 6.21
N THR A 73 -6.89 -1.33 7.46
CA THR A 73 -6.08 -0.95 8.63
C THR A 73 -5.37 -2.16 9.23
N ALA A 74 -5.98 -3.35 9.18
CA ALA A 74 -5.57 -4.54 9.92
C ALA A 74 -5.29 -4.20 11.40
N VAL A 75 -4.08 -4.44 11.89
CA VAL A 75 -3.66 -4.10 13.27
C VAL A 75 -3.09 -2.69 13.42
N GLY A 76 -3.14 -1.87 12.36
CA GLY A 76 -2.74 -0.45 12.37
C GLY A 76 -1.25 -0.19 12.15
N PHE A 77 -0.46 -1.20 11.75
CA PHE A 77 0.98 -1.03 11.53
C PHE A 77 1.27 -0.01 10.43
N SER A 78 0.65 -0.13 9.27
CA SER A 78 0.84 0.78 8.12
C SER A 78 0.41 2.22 8.44
N ALA A 79 -0.71 2.40 9.16
CA ALA A 79 -1.15 3.72 9.60
C ALA A 79 -0.14 4.39 10.54
N LEU A 80 0.41 3.64 11.52
CA LEU A 80 1.46 4.11 12.43
C LEU A 80 2.79 4.38 11.69
N PHE A 81 3.13 3.54 10.71
CA PHE A 81 4.29 3.75 9.85
C PHE A 81 4.13 5.05 9.03
N MET A 82 2.97 5.25 8.40
CA MET A 82 2.68 6.48 7.68
C MET A 82 2.68 7.70 8.60
N GLN A 83 2.12 7.59 9.81
CA GLN A 83 2.16 8.65 10.81
C GLN A 83 3.58 9.10 11.14
N HIS A 84 4.52 8.15 11.25
CA HIS A 84 5.92 8.44 11.57
C HIS A 84 6.62 9.28 10.50
N TYR A 85 6.34 9.01 9.21
CA TYR A 85 7.01 9.66 8.09
C TYR A 85 6.21 10.81 7.46
N ALA A 86 4.93 10.93 7.78
CA ALA A 86 4.08 12.01 7.27
C ALA A 86 4.51 13.37 7.84
N PRO A 87 4.27 14.46 7.10
CA PRO A 87 4.54 15.81 7.61
C PRO A 87 3.69 16.12 8.85
N GLU A 88 4.23 17.00 9.67
CA GLU A 88 3.55 17.48 10.86
C GLU A 88 2.16 18.06 10.53
N GLY A 89 1.15 17.67 11.32
CA GLY A 89 -0.24 18.07 11.10
C GLY A 89 -1.00 17.28 10.03
N CYS A 90 -0.37 16.28 9.40
CA CYS A 90 -1.05 15.35 8.50
C CYS A 90 -2.20 14.64 9.23
N ARG A 91 -3.28 14.36 8.51
CA ARG A 91 -4.42 13.57 9.01
C ARG A 91 -4.51 12.27 8.22
N ILE A 92 -4.58 11.17 8.93
CA ILE A 92 -4.73 9.84 8.35
C ILE A 92 -6.12 9.33 8.70
N LEU A 93 -6.95 9.06 7.69
CA LEU A 93 -8.18 8.32 7.83
C LEU A 93 -7.93 6.89 7.39
N THR A 94 -8.21 5.92 8.26
CA THR A 94 -8.04 4.50 7.95
C THR A 94 -9.33 3.74 8.16
N ILE A 95 -9.59 2.71 7.31
CA ILE A 95 -10.85 1.98 7.29
C ILE A 95 -10.58 0.50 7.53
N GLU A 96 -11.26 -0.10 8.53
CA GLU A 96 -11.21 -1.53 8.81
C GLU A 96 -12.63 -2.09 8.96
N LYS A 97 -12.86 -3.22 8.31
CA LYS A 97 -14.16 -3.90 8.36
C LYS A 97 -14.27 -4.87 9.54
N ASP A 98 -13.17 -5.51 9.88
CA ASP A 98 -13.13 -6.54 10.92
C ASP A 98 -13.07 -5.89 12.29
N HIS A 99 -14.05 -6.19 13.14
CA HIS A 99 -14.18 -5.61 14.47
C HIS A 99 -12.99 -5.91 15.39
N GLU A 100 -12.47 -7.15 15.35
CA GLU A 100 -11.34 -7.55 16.20
C GLU A 100 -10.06 -6.85 15.77
N ARG A 101 -9.82 -6.75 14.45
CA ARG A 101 -8.69 -6.00 13.90
C ARG A 101 -8.80 -4.51 14.19
N ALA A 102 -9.98 -3.92 14.04
CA ALA A 102 -10.21 -2.52 14.37
C ALA A 102 -9.96 -2.24 15.87
N ALA A 103 -10.40 -3.14 16.77
CA ALA A 103 -10.13 -3.04 18.19
C ALA A 103 -8.62 -3.14 18.49
N ALA A 104 -7.91 -4.09 17.86
CA ALA A 104 -6.46 -4.24 17.96
C ALA A 104 -5.73 -2.98 17.47
N ALA A 105 -6.14 -2.43 16.32
CA ALA A 105 -5.57 -1.20 15.78
C ALA A 105 -5.73 -0.01 16.73
N ARG A 106 -6.93 0.17 17.33
CA ARG A 106 -7.14 1.22 18.35
C ARG A 106 -6.20 1.07 19.54
N GLY A 107 -6.02 -0.16 20.04
CA GLY A 107 -5.06 -0.47 21.10
C GLY A 107 -3.62 -0.10 20.71
N ASN A 108 -3.22 -0.45 19.49
CA ASN A 108 -1.90 -0.13 18.97
C ASN A 108 -1.70 1.37 18.75
N PHE A 109 -2.71 2.10 18.30
CA PHE A 109 -2.62 3.56 18.17
C PHE A 109 -2.39 4.22 19.54
N ILE A 110 -3.02 3.73 20.61
CA ILE A 110 -2.77 4.24 21.96
C ILE A 110 -1.36 3.87 22.43
N LYS A 111 -0.91 2.63 22.20
CA LYS A 111 0.39 2.11 22.67
C LYS A 111 1.58 2.74 21.94
N TYR A 112 1.47 2.96 20.63
CA TYR A 112 2.58 3.35 19.77
C TYR A 112 2.49 4.79 19.23
N ASP A 113 1.37 5.50 19.48
CA ASP A 113 1.27 6.91 19.11
C ASP A 113 2.26 7.75 19.92
N ARG A 114 3.32 8.14 19.29
CA ARG A 114 4.36 8.94 19.93
C ARG A 114 4.14 10.42 19.82
N GLY A 115 2.97 10.90 19.41
CA GLY A 115 2.72 12.33 19.28
C GLY A 115 3.99 13.17 19.03
N THR A 116 3.95 14.27 18.42
CA THR A 116 5.16 15.10 18.25
C THR A 116 5.76 15.46 19.61
N ALA A 117 6.95 14.97 19.90
CA ALA A 117 7.68 15.17 21.17
C ALA A 117 8.10 16.63 21.44
N ALA A 118 7.67 17.61 20.64
CA ALA A 118 8.18 18.99 20.71
C ALA A 118 7.14 20.08 20.43
N GLY A 119 5.85 19.86 20.76
CA GLY A 119 4.85 20.95 20.70
C GLY A 119 4.35 21.30 19.30
N GLY A 120 4.68 20.53 18.29
CA GLY A 120 4.12 20.66 16.95
C GLY A 120 2.70 20.09 16.82
N LYS A 121 2.03 20.33 15.69
CA LYS A 121 0.72 19.75 15.40
C LYS A 121 0.86 18.24 15.20
N LYS A 122 0.20 17.46 16.06
CA LYS A 122 0.19 16.00 16.00
C LYS A 122 -0.41 15.52 14.67
N THR A 123 0.23 14.54 14.03
CA THR A 123 -0.38 13.74 12.96
C THR A 123 -1.45 12.85 13.57
N GLY A 124 -2.72 13.09 13.24
CA GLY A 124 -3.84 12.33 13.79
C GLY A 124 -4.17 11.12 12.93
N ILE A 125 -4.43 9.97 13.59
CA ILE A 125 -5.05 8.80 12.95
C ILE A 125 -6.50 8.70 13.42
N GLU A 126 -7.42 8.62 12.46
CA GLU A 126 -8.84 8.36 12.68
C GLU A 126 -9.18 7.01 12.06
N LEU A 127 -9.75 6.11 12.86
CA LEU A 127 -10.19 4.79 12.40
C LEU A 127 -11.70 4.76 12.23
N MET A 128 -12.15 4.52 11.01
CA MET A 128 -13.55 4.19 10.70
C MET A 128 -13.71 2.67 10.58
N GLU A 129 -14.60 2.12 11.41
CA GLU A 129 -14.94 0.70 11.36
C GLU A 129 -16.14 0.51 10.43
N GLY A 130 -15.97 -0.29 9.37
CA GLY A 130 -17.02 -0.56 8.41
C GLY A 130 -16.55 -1.12 7.09
N ASP A 131 -17.51 -1.48 6.23
CA ASP A 131 -17.20 -1.91 4.86
C ASP A 131 -16.69 -0.71 4.04
N ALA A 132 -15.47 -0.82 3.54
CA ALA A 132 -14.83 0.28 2.82
C ALA A 132 -15.68 0.76 1.61
N ALA A 133 -16.45 -0.13 0.95
CA ALA A 133 -17.31 0.30 -0.16
C ALA A 133 -18.45 1.22 0.30
N GLN A 134 -18.88 1.13 1.56
CA GLN A 134 -19.89 2.01 2.14
C GLN A 134 -19.24 3.28 2.68
N VAL A 135 -18.20 3.12 3.50
CA VAL A 135 -17.51 4.25 4.12
C VAL A 135 -16.97 5.23 3.08
N LEU A 136 -16.37 4.72 1.99
CA LEU A 136 -15.86 5.59 0.91
C LEU A 136 -16.96 6.44 0.26
N GLN A 137 -18.17 5.90 0.09
CA GLN A 137 -19.31 6.64 -0.46
C GLN A 137 -19.88 7.68 0.50
N GLU A 138 -19.72 7.49 1.81
CA GLU A 138 -20.16 8.43 2.84
C GLU A 138 -19.23 9.66 2.94
N ILE A 139 -17.98 9.56 2.50
CA ILE A 139 -17.05 10.69 2.42
C ILE A 139 -17.49 11.61 1.27
N ARG A 140 -18.05 12.77 1.63
CA ARG A 140 -18.66 13.71 0.68
C ARG A 140 -17.68 14.68 0.02
N GLU A 141 -16.51 14.86 0.60
CA GLU A 141 -15.51 15.81 0.10
C GLU A 141 -14.67 15.17 -1.01
N ASP A 142 -14.99 15.44 -2.27
CA ASP A 142 -14.17 15.02 -3.40
C ASP A 142 -12.79 15.68 -3.37
N ALA A 143 -11.80 15.02 -3.98
CA ALA A 143 -10.44 15.53 -4.11
C ALA A 143 -9.84 16.01 -2.77
N SER A 144 -10.08 15.26 -1.70
CA SER A 144 -9.73 15.67 -0.33
C SER A 144 -8.50 14.96 0.25
N PHE A 145 -7.94 13.96 -0.45
CA PHE A 145 -6.76 13.21 0.01
C PHE A 145 -5.60 13.37 -0.97
N ASP A 146 -4.42 13.63 -0.44
CA ASP A 146 -3.20 13.78 -1.22
C ASP A 146 -2.50 12.44 -1.48
N LEU A 147 -2.78 11.44 -0.63
CA LEU A 147 -2.32 10.07 -0.77
C LEU A 147 -3.46 9.12 -0.38
N VAL A 148 -3.69 8.11 -1.22
CA VAL A 148 -4.55 6.97 -0.92
C VAL A 148 -3.68 5.72 -0.92
N PHE A 149 -3.70 4.96 0.18
CA PHE A 149 -3.05 3.66 0.28
C PHE A 149 -4.11 2.56 0.35
N MET A 150 -4.03 1.60 -0.58
CA MET A 150 -5.00 0.50 -0.69
C MET A 150 -4.28 -0.82 -0.45
N ASP A 151 -4.54 -1.42 0.73
CA ASP A 151 -4.09 -2.75 1.13
C ASP A 151 -5.22 -3.48 1.87
N ALA A 152 -6.24 -3.89 1.14
CA ALA A 152 -7.44 -4.54 1.65
C ALA A 152 -7.66 -5.91 1.00
N ALA A 153 -8.86 -6.46 1.15
CA ALA A 153 -9.24 -7.71 0.48
C ALA A 153 -9.16 -7.56 -1.05
N LYS A 154 -8.20 -8.24 -1.67
CA LYS A 154 -7.80 -8.13 -3.10
C LYS A 154 -8.99 -8.21 -4.09
N GLY A 155 -9.98 -9.03 -3.78
CA GLY A 155 -11.19 -9.14 -4.61
C GLY A 155 -12.12 -7.93 -4.60
N GLN A 156 -11.85 -6.90 -3.79
CA GLN A 156 -12.67 -5.70 -3.64
C GLN A 156 -12.07 -4.46 -4.31
N TYR A 157 -10.79 -4.46 -4.68
CA TYR A 157 -10.08 -3.32 -5.23
C TYR A 157 -10.81 -2.65 -6.40
N ILE A 158 -11.36 -3.46 -7.32
CA ILE A 158 -12.13 -2.94 -8.46
C ILE A 158 -13.37 -2.14 -8.03
N ARG A 159 -13.95 -2.46 -6.86
CA ARG A 159 -15.11 -1.74 -6.31
C ARG A 159 -14.70 -0.45 -5.62
N PHE A 160 -13.50 -0.40 -5.04
CA PHE A 160 -12.99 0.78 -4.34
C PHE A 160 -12.41 1.82 -5.30
N LEU A 161 -11.95 1.41 -6.49
CA LEU A 161 -11.27 2.27 -7.44
C LEU A 161 -12.01 3.56 -7.80
N PRO A 162 -13.32 3.54 -8.13
CA PRO A 162 -14.04 4.77 -8.49
C PRO A 162 -14.01 5.83 -7.38
N ASP A 163 -14.23 5.40 -6.12
CA ASP A 163 -14.21 6.28 -4.96
C ASP A 163 -12.79 6.70 -4.58
N ALA A 164 -11.81 5.80 -4.65
CA ALA A 164 -10.41 6.15 -4.43
C ALA A 164 -9.95 7.24 -5.41
N VAL A 165 -10.32 7.14 -6.68
CA VAL A 165 -10.01 8.18 -7.69
C VAL A 165 -10.80 9.46 -7.45
N ARG A 166 -12.06 9.39 -7.04
CA ARG A 166 -12.90 10.54 -6.71
C ARG A 166 -12.30 11.33 -5.55
N LEU A 167 -11.93 10.64 -4.48
CA LEU A 167 -11.41 11.20 -3.24
C LEU A 167 -9.97 11.72 -3.35
N LEU A 168 -9.18 11.18 -4.29
CA LEU A 168 -7.79 11.62 -4.52
C LEU A 168 -7.76 13.02 -5.12
N SER A 169 -6.92 13.90 -4.57
CA SER A 169 -6.69 15.26 -5.09
C SER A 169 -5.95 15.24 -6.44
N PRO A 170 -6.13 16.23 -7.32
CA PRO A 170 -5.26 16.43 -8.46
C PRO A 170 -3.79 16.56 -8.03
N GLY A 171 -2.89 15.76 -8.60
CA GLY A 171 -1.49 15.62 -8.17
C GLY A 171 -1.29 14.69 -6.98
N GLY A 172 -2.36 14.12 -6.43
CA GLY A 172 -2.31 13.12 -5.38
C GLY A 172 -1.90 11.73 -5.91
N ILE A 173 -1.48 10.86 -5.02
CA ILE A 173 -0.95 9.53 -5.35
C ILE A 173 -1.83 8.43 -4.74
N LEU A 174 -2.22 7.47 -5.57
CA LEU A 174 -2.80 6.20 -5.15
C LEU A 174 -1.70 5.13 -5.19
N ILE A 175 -1.43 4.51 -4.05
CA ILE A 175 -0.56 3.33 -3.93
C ILE A 175 -1.45 2.12 -3.64
N THR A 176 -1.35 1.09 -4.47
CA THR A 176 -2.04 -0.18 -4.26
C THR A 176 -1.03 -1.29 -4.06
N ASP A 177 -1.12 -2.01 -2.94
CA ASP A 177 -0.22 -3.12 -2.63
C ASP A 177 -0.77 -4.48 -3.09
N ASN A 178 0.12 -5.46 -3.19
CA ASN A 178 -0.14 -6.87 -3.50
C ASN A 178 -0.90 -7.13 -4.81
N ILE A 179 -0.60 -6.40 -5.86
CA ILE A 179 -1.28 -6.55 -7.16
C ILE A 179 -0.89 -7.83 -7.92
N LEU A 180 0.26 -8.44 -7.62
CA LEU A 180 0.76 -9.63 -8.31
C LEU A 180 0.31 -10.96 -7.69
N GLN A 181 -0.20 -10.95 -6.44
CA GLN A 181 -0.74 -12.14 -5.76
C GLN A 181 0.26 -13.31 -5.77
N GLU A 182 1.47 -13.12 -5.26
CA GLU A 182 2.53 -14.14 -5.25
C GLU A 182 2.81 -14.70 -6.67
N GLY A 183 2.65 -13.85 -7.70
CA GLY A 183 2.83 -14.25 -9.08
C GLY A 183 1.63 -14.95 -9.73
N GLU A 184 0.57 -15.29 -9.00
CA GLU A 184 -0.62 -15.95 -9.57
C GLU A 184 -1.24 -15.14 -10.71
N ILE A 185 -1.17 -13.79 -10.64
CA ILE A 185 -1.72 -12.90 -11.66
C ILE A 185 -1.07 -13.07 -13.04
N LEU A 186 0.19 -13.54 -13.08
CA LEU A 186 0.93 -13.79 -14.31
C LEU A 186 0.48 -15.07 -15.01
N SER A 187 -0.10 -15.99 -14.26
CA SER A 187 -0.56 -17.28 -14.76
C SER A 187 -1.85 -17.16 -15.58
N SER A 188 -2.09 -18.12 -16.47
CA SER A 188 -3.40 -18.22 -17.12
C SER A 188 -4.48 -18.56 -16.09
N ARG A 189 -5.72 -18.13 -16.33
CA ARG A 189 -6.88 -18.46 -15.47
C ARG A 189 -7.03 -19.97 -15.22
N PHE A 190 -6.58 -20.79 -16.14
CA PHE A 190 -6.70 -22.25 -16.05
C PHE A 190 -5.63 -22.87 -15.15
N ALA A 191 -4.50 -22.21 -14.98
CA ALA A 191 -3.42 -22.64 -14.08
C ALA A 191 -3.69 -22.26 -12.60
N VAL A 192 -4.60 -21.32 -12.37
CA VAL A 192 -4.97 -20.88 -11.02
C VAL A 192 -5.97 -21.82 -10.38
N THR A 193 -5.83 -22.12 -9.10
CA THR A 193 -6.78 -22.98 -8.36
C THR A 193 -8.22 -22.45 -8.44
N ARG A 194 -9.20 -23.35 -8.44
CA ARG A 194 -10.62 -22.96 -8.54
C ARG A 194 -11.02 -21.91 -7.49
N ARG A 195 -10.46 -22.01 -6.28
CA ARG A 195 -10.71 -21.08 -5.17
C ARG A 195 -10.24 -19.65 -5.51
N ASN A 196 -9.09 -19.53 -6.15
CA ASN A 196 -8.47 -18.23 -6.43
C ASN A 196 -8.91 -17.59 -7.75
N ARG A 197 -9.60 -18.33 -8.63
CA ARG A 197 -9.99 -17.84 -9.97
C ARG A 197 -10.80 -16.54 -9.95
N THR A 198 -11.68 -16.37 -8.96
CA THR A 198 -12.48 -15.16 -8.84
C THR A 198 -11.61 -13.96 -8.45
N ILE A 199 -10.70 -14.15 -7.47
CA ILE A 199 -9.78 -13.09 -7.03
C ILE A 199 -8.85 -12.72 -8.17
N HIS A 200 -8.24 -13.71 -8.83
CA HIS A 200 -7.42 -13.54 -10.02
C HIS A 200 -8.10 -12.72 -11.12
N ALA A 201 -9.36 -13.10 -11.48
CA ALA A 201 -10.11 -12.36 -12.51
C ALA A 201 -10.41 -10.91 -12.10
N ARG A 202 -10.79 -10.69 -10.84
CA ARG A 202 -11.05 -9.34 -10.29
C ARG A 202 -9.81 -8.49 -10.23
N MET A 203 -8.66 -9.05 -9.84
CA MET A 203 -7.41 -8.33 -9.79
C MET A 203 -6.92 -7.93 -11.19
N ARG A 204 -7.01 -8.82 -12.17
CA ARG A 204 -6.72 -8.47 -13.58
C ARG A 204 -7.65 -7.38 -14.11
N ALA A 205 -8.94 -7.43 -13.76
CA ALA A 205 -9.90 -6.39 -14.10
C ALA A 205 -9.53 -5.05 -13.43
N TYR A 206 -9.11 -5.09 -12.16
CA TYR A 206 -8.65 -3.92 -11.43
C TYR A 206 -7.41 -3.28 -12.09
N ILE A 207 -6.37 -4.07 -12.38
CA ILE A 207 -5.15 -3.56 -13.02
C ILE A 207 -5.50 -2.92 -14.38
N ARG A 208 -6.36 -3.57 -15.18
CA ARG A 208 -6.80 -3.01 -16.46
C ARG A 208 -7.55 -1.69 -16.25
N ALA A 209 -8.52 -1.65 -15.35
CA ALA A 209 -9.29 -0.43 -15.07
C ALA A 209 -8.38 0.70 -14.55
N LEU A 210 -7.37 0.38 -13.75
CA LEU A 210 -6.39 1.34 -13.25
C LEU A 210 -5.54 1.92 -14.40
N MET A 211 -5.08 1.07 -15.33
CA MET A 211 -4.30 1.49 -16.50
C MET A 211 -5.12 2.26 -17.54
N GLU A 212 -6.43 1.97 -17.65
CA GLU A 212 -7.35 2.61 -18.58
C GLU A 212 -8.02 3.87 -18.00
N GLU A 213 -7.87 4.14 -16.70
CA GLU A 213 -8.46 5.33 -16.06
C GLU A 213 -7.81 6.62 -16.57
N PRO A 214 -8.54 7.47 -17.35
CA PRO A 214 -7.92 8.60 -18.05
C PRO A 214 -7.39 9.70 -17.10
N ARG A 215 -7.92 9.75 -15.86
CA ARG A 215 -7.49 10.70 -14.84
C ARG A 215 -6.20 10.29 -14.14
N LEU A 216 -5.73 9.06 -14.34
CA LEU A 216 -4.52 8.53 -13.70
C LEU A 216 -3.38 8.39 -14.69
N GLU A 217 -2.16 8.52 -14.18
CA GLU A 217 -0.93 8.03 -14.79
C GLU A 217 -0.38 6.94 -13.89
N THR A 218 -0.35 5.70 -14.38
CA THR A 218 -0.11 4.53 -13.55
C THR A 218 1.18 3.82 -13.92
N LEU A 219 1.98 3.48 -12.90
CA LEU A 219 3.18 2.66 -12.98
C LEU A 219 2.96 1.36 -12.18
N LEU A 220 3.25 0.22 -12.80
CA LEU A 220 3.28 -1.08 -12.13
C LEU A 220 4.72 -1.41 -11.73
N LEU A 221 4.93 -1.75 -10.47
CA LEU A 221 6.24 -2.04 -9.89
C LEU A 221 6.30 -3.51 -9.43
N PRO A 222 7.31 -4.28 -9.87
CA PRO A 222 7.52 -5.66 -9.41
C PRO A 222 8.28 -5.66 -8.07
N THR A 223 7.79 -4.93 -7.08
CA THR A 223 8.41 -4.83 -5.74
C THR A 223 7.52 -5.52 -4.71
N GLY A 224 8.10 -6.31 -3.82
CA GLY A 224 7.33 -7.15 -2.89
C GLY A 224 6.36 -8.08 -3.63
N ASP A 225 5.08 -8.08 -3.27
CA ASP A 225 4.02 -8.79 -4.00
C ASP A 225 3.38 -7.92 -5.13
N GLY A 226 4.17 -7.02 -5.68
CA GLY A 226 3.77 -6.07 -6.71
C GLY A 226 2.99 -4.88 -6.18
N ALA A 227 3.38 -3.70 -6.60
CA ALA A 227 2.67 -2.47 -6.28
C ALA A 227 2.25 -1.71 -7.55
N ALA A 228 1.12 -1.01 -7.48
CA ALA A 228 0.77 0.00 -8.47
C ALA A 228 0.85 1.38 -7.82
N VAL A 229 1.46 2.32 -8.54
CA VAL A 229 1.52 3.72 -8.16
C VAL A 229 0.85 4.55 -9.24
N SER A 230 -0.18 5.27 -8.89
CA SER A 230 -0.96 6.09 -9.81
C SER A 230 -0.96 7.54 -9.37
N LEU A 231 -0.56 8.43 -10.26
CA LEU A 231 -0.64 9.89 -10.07
C LEU A 231 -1.95 10.39 -10.67
N LYS A 232 -2.76 11.12 -9.90
CA LYS A 232 -3.93 11.79 -10.46
C LYS A 232 -3.52 13.03 -11.24
N LYS A 233 -3.84 13.05 -12.53
CA LYS A 233 -3.56 14.18 -13.44
C LYS A 233 -4.26 15.46 -12.94
N LYS A 234 -3.65 16.61 -13.25
CA LYS A 234 -4.20 17.92 -12.96
C LYS A 234 -5.33 18.28 -13.90
#